data_fa51c0b070381374cfa1ffc702b80ddc
#
_entry.id   fa51c0b070381374cfa1ffc702b80ddc
#
_cell.length_a   1.000
_cell.length_b   1.000
_cell.length_c   1.000
_cell.angle_alpha   90.00
_cell.angle_beta   90.00
_cell.angle_gamma   90.00
#
_symmetry.space_group_name_H-M   'P 1'
#
loop_
_entity.id
_entity.type
_entity.pdbx_description
1 polymer ?
#
loop_
_entity_poly.entity_id
_entity_poly.type
_entity_poly.pdbx_seq_one_letter_code
_entity_poly.pdbx_strand_id
1 'polypeptide(L)'
;EEEARVASADAAYGVAGLVILVSGYYRATAYGKGWYFYSHEPIFWFKLFLLSVMGASSFFPTVKIIHAAVDKANGKPQPPMSEKLAARMTSIINAELLAFGAIPLCATLMSRGVAYADWLPWQAGAAPVVLALGGLGYKYVNEALTWEED
;
A
#
# COMPACT_ATOMS: atom_id res chain seq x y z
N GLU A 1 13.87 21.15 6.59
CA GLU A 1 14.59 19.89 6.92
C GLU A 1 13.62 18.73 7.18
N GLU A 2 12.52 18.95 7.93
CA GLU A 2 11.52 17.91 8.23
C GLU A 2 10.82 17.39 6.98
N GLU A 3 10.40 18.27 6.09
CA GLU A 3 9.77 17.89 4.81
C GLU A 3 10.68 17.02 3.93
N ALA A 4 11.99 17.33 3.89
CA ALA A 4 12.95 16.53 3.14
C ALA A 4 13.13 15.13 3.76
N ARG A 5 13.04 15.01 5.08
CA ARG A 5 13.07 13.72 5.78
C ARG A 5 11.83 12.89 5.49
N VAL A 6 10.65 13.51 5.47
CA VAL A 6 9.39 12.85 5.12
C VAL A 6 9.43 12.34 3.68
N ALA A 7 9.85 13.17 2.73
CA ALA A 7 9.98 12.77 1.33
C ALA A 7 10.98 11.63 1.12
N SER A 8 12.13 11.66 1.83
CA SER A 8 13.13 10.58 1.79
C SER A 8 12.58 9.28 2.40
N ALA A 9 11.82 9.37 3.50
CA ALA A 9 11.18 8.22 4.13
C ALA A 9 10.12 7.61 3.22
N ASP A 10 9.28 8.42 2.56
CA ASP A 10 8.25 7.97 1.61
C ASP A 10 8.89 7.26 0.41
N ALA A 11 9.96 7.82 -0.17
CA ALA A 11 10.71 7.17 -1.25
C ALA A 11 11.32 5.82 -0.83
N ALA A 12 11.91 5.75 0.37
CA ALA A 12 12.47 4.52 0.91
C ALA A 12 11.38 3.47 1.16
N TYR A 13 10.22 3.89 1.66
CA TYR A 13 9.04 3.04 1.85
C TYR A 13 8.53 2.47 0.52
N GLY A 14 8.42 3.31 -0.51
CA GLY A 14 8.01 2.88 -1.85
C GLY A 14 8.96 1.84 -2.46
N VAL A 15 10.27 2.06 -2.36
CA VAL A 15 11.29 1.11 -2.84
C VAL A 15 11.23 -0.20 -2.05
N ALA A 16 11.13 -0.14 -0.72
CA ALA A 16 10.98 -1.34 0.11
C ALA A 16 9.71 -2.13 -0.25
N GLY A 17 8.60 -1.43 -0.50
CA GLY A 17 7.35 -2.03 -0.96
C GLY A 17 7.52 -2.79 -2.28
N LEU A 18 8.20 -2.21 -3.26
CA LEU A 18 8.50 -2.88 -4.54
C LEU A 18 9.37 -4.12 -4.34
N VAL A 19 10.41 -4.05 -3.52
CA VAL A 19 11.27 -5.21 -3.20
C VAL A 19 10.47 -6.33 -2.55
N ILE A 20 9.57 -6.01 -1.62
CA ILE A 20 8.68 -6.98 -0.97
C ILE A 20 7.72 -7.62 -1.98
N LEU A 21 7.13 -6.84 -2.88
CA LEU A 21 6.22 -7.36 -3.91
C LEU A 21 6.95 -8.30 -4.88
N VAL A 22 8.10 -7.88 -5.40
CA VAL A 22 8.91 -8.69 -6.34
C VAL A 22 9.41 -9.97 -5.67
N SER A 23 9.98 -9.88 -4.47
CA SER A 23 10.45 -11.05 -3.74
C SER A 23 9.30 -11.99 -3.35
N GLY A 24 8.15 -11.43 -2.97
CA GLY A 24 6.92 -12.18 -2.69
C GLY A 24 6.39 -12.93 -3.91
N TYR A 25 6.43 -12.30 -5.09
CA TYR A 25 6.05 -12.94 -6.36
C TYR A 25 6.97 -14.13 -6.67
N TYR A 26 8.29 -13.93 -6.61
CA TYR A 26 9.24 -15.03 -6.83
C TYR A 26 9.06 -16.17 -5.82
N ARG A 27 8.81 -15.84 -4.55
CA ARG A 27 8.55 -16.83 -3.52
C ARG A 27 7.28 -17.64 -3.80
N ALA A 28 6.23 -17.02 -4.31
CA ALA A 28 4.96 -17.67 -4.59
C ALA A 28 5.01 -18.53 -5.87
N THR A 29 5.82 -18.13 -6.86
CA THR A 29 5.84 -18.79 -8.20
C THR A 29 7.00 -19.75 -8.38
N ALA A 30 8.22 -19.39 -7.96
CA ALA A 30 9.44 -20.14 -8.23
C ALA A 30 9.97 -20.92 -7.02
N TYR A 31 9.61 -20.50 -5.81
CA TYR A 31 10.11 -21.08 -4.57
C TYR A 31 8.96 -21.43 -3.61
N GLY A 32 9.23 -22.32 -2.67
CA GLY A 32 8.28 -22.73 -1.65
C GLY A 32 7.25 -23.73 -2.18
N LYS A 33 5.95 -23.51 -1.84
CA LYS A 33 4.86 -24.44 -2.19
C LYS A 33 4.28 -24.25 -3.58
N GLY A 34 4.71 -23.22 -4.30
CA GLY A 34 4.27 -22.90 -5.66
C GLY A 34 2.92 -22.16 -5.73
N TRP A 35 2.63 -21.62 -6.93
CA TRP A 35 1.44 -20.82 -7.17
C TRP A 35 0.13 -21.54 -6.86
N TYR A 36 0.03 -22.81 -7.21
CA TYR A 36 -1.18 -23.60 -6.97
C TYR A 36 -1.59 -23.58 -5.49
N PHE A 37 -0.63 -23.81 -4.59
CA PHE A 37 -0.89 -23.75 -3.15
C PHE A 37 -1.37 -22.37 -2.72
N TYR A 38 -0.63 -21.31 -3.07
CA TYR A 38 -0.96 -19.96 -2.60
C TYR A 38 -2.26 -19.42 -3.20
N SER A 39 -2.61 -19.82 -4.41
CA SER A 39 -3.88 -19.39 -5.04
C SER A 39 -5.13 -19.99 -4.37
N HIS A 40 -4.98 -21.09 -3.64
CA HIS A 40 -6.05 -21.75 -2.87
C HIS A 40 -5.96 -21.45 -1.36
N GLU A 41 -5.16 -20.45 -0.99
CA GLU A 41 -4.95 -20.04 0.40
C GLU A 41 -5.68 -18.73 0.69
N PRO A 42 -6.81 -18.73 1.42
CA PRO A 42 -7.56 -17.51 1.73
C PRO A 42 -6.73 -16.44 2.43
N ILE A 43 -5.81 -16.86 3.32
CA ILE A 43 -4.93 -15.93 4.05
C ILE A 43 -3.93 -15.24 3.11
N PHE A 44 -3.50 -15.91 2.04
CA PHE A 44 -2.68 -15.30 1.00
C PHE A 44 -3.41 -14.12 0.33
N TRP A 45 -4.67 -14.31 -0.07
CA TRP A 45 -5.48 -13.29 -0.67
C TRP A 45 -5.81 -12.15 0.31
N PHE A 46 -6.09 -12.49 1.57
CA PHE A 46 -6.30 -11.49 2.61
C PHE A 46 -5.04 -10.63 2.84
N LYS A 47 -3.86 -11.25 2.85
CA LYS A 47 -2.59 -10.51 2.92
C LYS A 47 -2.41 -9.57 1.72
N LEU A 48 -2.69 -10.04 0.50
CA LEU A 48 -2.63 -9.21 -0.71
C LEU A 48 -3.66 -8.08 -0.68
N PHE A 49 -4.85 -8.33 -0.14
CA PHE A 49 -5.87 -7.31 0.07
C PHE A 49 -5.36 -6.21 1.02
N LEU A 50 -4.78 -6.57 2.16
CA LEU A 50 -4.17 -5.59 3.08
C LEU A 50 -3.05 -4.78 2.41
N LEU A 51 -2.18 -5.44 1.65
CA LEU A 51 -1.13 -4.76 0.88
C LEU A 51 -1.71 -3.80 -0.16
N SER A 52 -2.81 -4.17 -0.80
CA SER A 52 -3.51 -3.32 -1.79
C SER A 52 -4.14 -2.10 -1.12
N VAL A 53 -4.74 -2.26 0.05
CA VAL A 53 -5.29 -1.15 0.83
C VAL A 53 -4.18 -0.19 1.25
N MET A 54 -3.06 -0.71 1.77
CA MET A 54 -1.89 0.10 2.16
C MET A 54 -1.30 0.84 0.95
N GLY A 55 -1.02 0.12 -0.13
CA GLY A 55 -0.44 0.71 -1.34
C GLY A 55 -1.35 1.77 -1.98
N ALA A 56 -2.66 1.55 -1.98
CA ALA A 56 -3.62 2.52 -2.49
C ALA A 56 -3.72 3.77 -1.59
N SER A 57 -3.71 3.60 -0.26
CA SER A 57 -3.78 4.73 0.66
C SER A 57 -2.53 5.60 0.63
N SER A 58 -1.34 5.00 0.41
CA SER A 58 -0.09 5.75 0.28
C SER A 58 -0.01 6.63 -0.97
N PHE A 59 -0.90 6.45 -1.95
CA PHE A 59 -0.95 7.36 -3.11
C PHE A 59 -1.31 8.80 -2.72
N PHE A 60 -2.13 9.00 -1.69
CA PHE A 60 -2.48 10.35 -1.25
C PHE A 60 -1.24 11.15 -0.77
N PRO A 61 -0.48 10.70 0.25
CA PRO A 61 0.73 11.42 0.66
C PRO A 61 1.77 11.50 -0.45
N THR A 62 1.96 10.44 -1.23
CA THR A 62 2.94 10.42 -2.34
C THR A 62 2.63 11.47 -3.39
N VAL A 63 1.37 11.59 -3.84
CA VAL A 63 0.97 12.64 -4.81
C VAL A 63 1.21 14.03 -4.24
N LYS A 64 0.88 14.27 -2.96
CA LYS A 64 1.12 15.57 -2.31
C LYS A 64 2.61 15.91 -2.22
N ILE A 65 3.46 14.94 -1.85
CA ILE A 65 4.91 15.11 -1.79
C ILE A 65 5.48 15.42 -3.17
N ILE A 66 5.04 14.69 -4.21
CA ILE A 66 5.51 14.93 -5.59
C ILE A 66 5.10 16.32 -6.06
N HIS A 67 3.85 16.75 -5.83
CA HIS A 67 3.39 18.08 -6.22
C HIS A 67 4.20 19.17 -5.51
N ALA A 68 4.42 19.05 -4.21
CA ALA A 68 5.25 19.99 -3.45
C ALA A 68 6.69 20.05 -4.00
N ALA A 69 7.27 18.89 -4.33
CA ALA A 69 8.61 18.84 -4.91
C ALA A 69 8.70 19.50 -6.29
N VAL A 70 7.70 19.28 -7.15
CA VAL A 70 7.62 19.91 -8.49
C VAL A 70 7.41 21.42 -8.36
N ASP A 71 6.53 21.88 -7.49
CA ASP A 71 6.29 23.30 -7.28
C ASP A 71 7.53 24.01 -6.72
N LYS A 72 8.26 23.38 -5.82
CA LYS A 72 9.54 23.86 -5.33
C LYS A 72 10.60 23.97 -6.44
N ALA A 73 10.67 22.95 -7.32
CA ALA A 73 11.60 22.97 -8.45
C ALA A 73 11.25 24.08 -9.45
N ASN A 74 9.99 24.45 -9.57
CA ASN A 74 9.50 25.54 -10.42
C ASN A 74 9.61 26.93 -9.75
N GLY A 75 10.21 27.02 -8.56
CA GLY A 75 10.39 28.29 -7.83
C GLY A 75 9.11 28.85 -7.23
N LYS A 76 8.05 28.07 -7.11
CA LYS A 76 6.82 28.51 -6.44
C LYS A 76 7.03 28.57 -4.92
N PRO A 77 6.45 29.58 -4.23
CA PRO A 77 6.48 29.62 -2.77
C PRO A 77 5.76 28.38 -2.21
N GLN A 78 6.39 27.75 -1.23
CA GLN A 78 5.79 26.61 -0.52
C GLN A 78 5.09 27.15 0.73
N PRO A 79 3.75 27.14 0.80
CA PRO A 79 3.06 27.44 2.04
C PRO A 79 3.35 26.34 3.07
N PRO A 80 3.35 26.67 4.36
CA PRO A 80 3.48 25.64 5.39
C PRO A 80 2.32 24.64 5.28
N MET A 81 2.60 23.37 5.59
CA MET A 81 1.59 22.32 5.57
C MET A 81 0.41 22.70 6.49
N SER A 82 -0.81 22.67 5.97
CA SER A 82 -2.00 22.95 6.78
C SER A 82 -2.24 21.86 7.83
N GLU A 83 -2.83 22.24 8.97
CA GLU A 83 -3.17 21.27 10.03
C GLU A 83 -4.12 20.19 9.52
N LYS A 84 -5.05 20.55 8.63
CA LYS A 84 -5.99 19.62 7.98
C LYS A 84 -5.26 18.57 7.14
N LEU A 85 -4.26 18.99 6.34
CA LEU A 85 -3.46 18.08 5.53
C LEU A 85 -2.58 17.19 6.41
N ALA A 86 -1.93 17.74 7.41
CA ALA A 86 -1.11 16.99 8.36
C ALA A 86 -1.93 15.93 9.11
N ALA A 87 -3.13 16.28 9.58
CA ALA A 87 -4.03 15.34 10.24
C ALA A 87 -4.47 14.22 9.30
N ARG A 88 -4.76 14.53 8.02
CA ARG A 88 -5.13 13.52 7.01
C ARG A 88 -3.98 12.56 6.73
N MET A 89 -2.78 13.08 6.50
CA MET A 89 -1.57 12.26 6.31
C MET A 89 -1.30 11.35 7.51
N THR A 90 -1.38 11.89 8.73
CA THR A 90 -1.19 11.11 9.96
C THR A 90 -2.24 10.00 10.10
N SER A 91 -3.50 10.27 9.76
CA SER A 91 -4.57 9.27 9.77
C SER A 91 -4.28 8.10 8.81
N ILE A 92 -3.80 8.42 7.60
CA ILE A 92 -3.43 7.40 6.60
C ILE A 92 -2.24 6.57 7.11
N ILE A 93 -1.18 7.21 7.59
CA ILE A 93 0.01 6.52 8.11
C ILE A 93 -0.35 5.60 9.28
N ASN A 94 -1.21 6.03 10.20
CA ASN A 94 -1.65 5.21 11.31
C ASN A 94 -2.43 3.97 10.85
N ALA A 95 -3.28 4.11 9.83
CA ALA A 95 -4.00 2.99 9.23
C ALA A 95 -3.04 1.99 8.54
N GLU A 96 -2.02 2.49 7.85
CA GLU A 96 -0.97 1.68 7.23
C GLU A 96 -0.15 0.92 8.28
N LEU A 97 0.25 1.56 9.38
CA LEU A 97 0.97 0.91 10.47
C LEU A 97 0.16 -0.23 11.11
N LEU A 98 -1.14 -0.04 11.26
CA LEU A 98 -2.03 -1.09 11.77
C LEU A 98 -2.09 -2.28 10.82
N ALA A 99 -2.27 -2.02 9.52
CA ALA A 99 -2.29 -3.08 8.50
C ALA A 99 -0.92 -3.77 8.41
N PHE A 100 0.18 -3.01 8.52
CA PHE A 100 1.54 -3.54 8.50
C PHE A 100 1.78 -4.57 9.61
N GLY A 101 1.23 -4.36 10.80
CA GLY A 101 1.31 -5.34 11.90
C GLY A 101 0.60 -6.66 11.61
N ALA A 102 -0.47 -6.66 10.81
CA ALA A 102 -1.20 -7.86 10.43
C ALA A 102 -0.51 -8.71 9.35
N ILE A 103 0.32 -8.11 8.50
CA ILE A 103 0.96 -8.80 7.35
C ILE A 103 1.91 -9.94 7.77
N PRO A 104 2.82 -9.76 8.76
CA PRO A 104 3.68 -10.85 9.23
C PRO A 104 2.89 -12.00 9.84
N LEU A 105 1.81 -11.71 10.56
CA LEU A 105 0.91 -12.72 11.11
C LEU A 105 0.27 -13.54 9.98
N CYS A 106 -0.29 -12.89 8.97
CA CYS A 106 -0.82 -13.57 7.79
C CYS A 106 0.24 -14.43 7.10
N ALA A 107 1.47 -13.92 6.93
CA ALA A 107 2.57 -14.67 6.33
C ALA A 107 2.92 -15.93 7.12
N THR A 108 2.90 -15.87 8.45
CA THR A 108 3.16 -17.01 9.33
C THR A 108 2.05 -18.06 9.24
N LEU A 109 0.79 -17.65 9.29
CA LEU A 109 -0.36 -18.55 9.19
C LEU A 109 -0.41 -19.23 7.81
N MET A 110 -0.22 -18.47 6.75
CA MET A 110 -0.18 -18.94 5.38
C MET A 110 0.93 -19.99 5.16
N SER A 111 2.14 -19.77 5.72
CA SER A 111 3.24 -20.71 5.56
C SER A 111 2.97 -22.07 6.19
N ARG A 112 2.08 -22.12 7.18
CA ARG A 112 1.62 -23.34 7.85
C ARG A 112 0.40 -23.99 7.17
N GLY A 113 -0.17 -23.38 6.14
CA GLY A 113 -1.38 -23.87 5.45
C GLY A 113 -2.65 -23.75 6.28
N VAL A 114 -2.70 -22.81 7.21
CA VAL A 114 -3.90 -22.55 8.01
C VAL A 114 -5.01 -22.03 7.10
N ALA A 115 -6.17 -22.66 7.15
CA ALA A 115 -7.34 -22.36 6.33
C ALA A 115 -7.18 -22.66 4.81
N TYR A 116 -6.25 -23.53 4.44
CA TYR A 116 -6.14 -24.00 3.04
C TYR A 116 -7.47 -24.55 2.52
N ALA A 117 -7.87 -24.13 1.30
CA ALA A 117 -9.19 -24.42 0.75
C ALA A 117 -9.10 -24.76 -0.75
N ASP A 118 -9.05 -26.05 -1.09
CA ASP A 118 -8.99 -26.53 -2.48
C ASP A 118 -10.16 -26.06 -3.35
N TRP A 119 -11.31 -25.81 -2.72
CA TRP A 119 -12.53 -25.38 -3.41
C TRP A 119 -12.52 -23.88 -3.78
N LEU A 120 -11.58 -23.08 -3.24
CA LEU A 120 -11.53 -21.64 -3.47
C LEU A 120 -10.97 -21.34 -4.86
N PRO A 121 -11.77 -20.81 -5.81
CA PRO A 121 -11.23 -20.37 -7.07
C PRO A 121 -10.36 -19.12 -6.87
N TRP A 122 -9.18 -19.08 -7.48
CA TRP A 122 -8.25 -17.96 -7.33
C TRP A 122 -8.87 -16.60 -7.69
N GLN A 123 -9.86 -16.57 -8.58
CA GLN A 123 -10.57 -15.35 -8.99
C GLN A 123 -11.35 -14.74 -7.83
N ALA A 124 -11.92 -15.56 -6.95
CA ALA A 124 -12.65 -15.07 -5.78
C ALA A 124 -11.72 -14.37 -4.78
N GLY A 125 -10.48 -14.83 -4.68
CA GLY A 125 -9.46 -14.16 -3.88
C GLY A 125 -8.88 -12.91 -4.55
N ALA A 126 -8.66 -12.96 -5.87
CA ALA A 126 -8.09 -11.86 -6.64
C ALA A 126 -9.04 -10.67 -6.79
N ALA A 127 -10.35 -10.90 -6.91
CA ALA A 127 -11.32 -9.84 -7.13
C ALA A 127 -11.30 -8.74 -6.03
N PRO A 128 -11.36 -9.06 -4.73
CA PRO A 128 -11.23 -8.04 -3.69
C PRO A 128 -9.91 -7.26 -3.74
N VAL A 129 -8.81 -7.92 -4.09
CA VAL A 129 -7.48 -7.30 -4.22
C VAL A 129 -7.48 -6.25 -5.32
N VAL A 130 -7.98 -6.60 -6.51
CA VAL A 130 -8.06 -5.70 -7.67
C VAL A 130 -9.02 -4.54 -7.40
N LEU A 131 -10.18 -4.82 -6.81
CA LEU A 131 -11.17 -3.79 -6.46
C LEU A 131 -10.62 -2.83 -5.39
N ALA A 132 -9.91 -3.34 -4.38
CA ALA A 132 -9.30 -2.48 -3.37
C ALA A 132 -8.21 -1.60 -3.99
N LEU A 133 -7.29 -2.17 -4.76
CA LEU A 133 -6.20 -1.41 -5.37
C LEU A 133 -6.73 -0.38 -6.37
N GLY A 134 -7.62 -0.77 -7.27
CA GLY A 134 -8.20 0.12 -8.28
C GLY A 134 -9.13 1.16 -7.71
N GLY A 135 -10.10 0.74 -6.88
CA GLY A 135 -11.10 1.65 -6.31
C GLY A 135 -10.52 2.62 -5.28
N LEU A 136 -9.73 2.12 -4.33
CA LEU A 136 -9.07 2.98 -3.34
C LEU A 136 -7.95 3.80 -3.97
N GLY A 137 -7.18 3.23 -4.90
CA GLY A 137 -6.14 3.95 -5.62
C GLY A 137 -6.71 5.14 -6.37
N TYR A 138 -7.79 4.94 -7.13
CA TYR A 138 -8.51 6.03 -7.80
C TYR A 138 -9.00 7.08 -6.79
N LYS A 139 -9.65 6.62 -5.70
CA LYS A 139 -10.16 7.52 -4.66
C LYS A 139 -9.06 8.41 -4.07
N TYR A 140 -7.95 7.82 -3.64
CA TYR A 140 -6.89 8.55 -2.96
C TYR A 140 -6.09 9.45 -3.90
N VAL A 141 -5.87 9.05 -5.15
CA VAL A 141 -5.26 9.92 -6.16
C VAL A 141 -6.18 11.10 -6.46
N ASN A 142 -7.47 10.85 -6.69
CA ASN A 142 -8.42 11.92 -6.96
C ASN A 142 -8.56 12.87 -5.76
N GLU A 143 -8.65 12.35 -4.54
CA GLU A 143 -8.68 13.15 -3.31
C GLU A 143 -7.43 14.04 -3.20
N ALA A 144 -6.24 13.50 -3.51
CA ALA A 144 -5.00 14.26 -3.47
C ALA A 144 -4.95 15.40 -4.51
N LEU A 145 -5.48 15.15 -5.71
CA LEU A 145 -5.52 16.12 -6.81
C LEU A 145 -6.57 17.23 -6.60
N THR A 146 -7.70 16.89 -5.97
CA THR A 146 -8.82 17.81 -5.72
C THR A 146 -8.82 18.39 -4.30
N TRP A 147 -7.75 18.16 -3.54
CA TRP A 147 -7.65 18.62 -2.16
C TRP A 147 -7.63 20.15 -2.08
N GLU A 148 -8.63 20.73 -1.42
CA GLU A 148 -8.72 22.14 -1.13
C GLU A 148 -8.27 22.40 0.33
N GLU A 149 -7.34 23.35 0.47
CA GLU A 149 -6.85 23.83 1.77
C GLU A 149 -7.70 25.05 2.17
N ASP A 150 -8.91 24.80 2.68
CA ASP A 150 -9.77 25.84 3.28
C ASP A 150 -9.42 26.04 4.76
#